data_3a5025866d61aad2167fd539ccd5a93d
#
_entry.id   3a5025866d61aad2167fd539ccd5a93d
#
_cell.length_a   1.000
_cell.length_b   1.000
_cell.length_c   1.000
_cell.angle_alpha   90.00
_cell.angle_beta   90.00
_cell.angle_gamma   90.00
#
_symmetry.space_group_name_H-M   'P 1'
#
loop_
_entity.id
_entity.type
_entity.pdbx_description
1 polymer ?
#
loop_
_entity_poly.entity_id
_entity_poly.type
_entity_poly.pdbx_seq_one_letter_code
_entity_poly.pdbx_strand_id
1 'polypeptide(L)'
;GGLKSSAKKETGALNIEFIGTALVKKKFLGFPYNTLTPLTDYKKAAKILEELGEDNVNITFTNALEGGKLQKSAAEIKPSAVLGSSGDLKKLKKLCGNVSFSYYALRQSKAAKKAISHSVSDEEVKIYEYDPISRLPIKSGALVQLSPSVLQKNSGSVLKSCKKRGITALTVRDIGAYLNSDLGRSRQIDRYKARVCTEKYLEKLSGKIDISADNAGAYAFKYLSGVRNIPVSSSDYGIFSKTVPFYGLVLRGVLPVVTEPVNTSDDMQTQFLKTAELGAELQLSWIYSSAANLQDNAENYYNRSYRDTLKQAKAYYTRLKELYKAVGSSVITGHKAVSENAAEVKYENGVTVLVNYGNDKITYNGASAEPYDFTVIK
;
A
#
# COMPACT_ATOMS: atom_id res chain seq x y z
N GLY A 1 20.24 -7.95 -13.95
CA GLY A 1 21.01 -7.19 -13.32
C GLY A 1 20.83 -6.63 -11.94
N GLY A 2 21.58 -7.07 -10.94
CA GLY A 2 22.00 -6.27 -9.80
C GLY A 2 21.03 -6.02 -8.65
N LEU A 3 19.89 -6.66 -8.57
CA LEU A 3 19.16 -6.75 -7.31
C LEU A 3 19.91 -7.74 -6.41
N LYS A 4 20.74 -7.22 -5.52
CA LYS A 4 21.22 -8.03 -4.40
C LYS A 4 19.97 -8.41 -3.61
N SER A 5 19.74 -9.71 -3.40
CA SER A 5 18.81 -10.20 -2.39
C SER A 5 19.09 -9.39 -1.12
N SER A 6 18.25 -8.43 -0.81
CA SER A 6 18.28 -7.80 0.51
C SER A 6 18.10 -8.95 1.48
N ALA A 7 18.97 -9.05 2.48
CA ALA A 7 19.05 -10.16 3.43
C ALA A 7 17.63 -10.70 3.70
N LYS A 8 17.44 -12.03 3.52
CA LYS A 8 16.18 -12.77 3.61
C LYS A 8 15.31 -12.21 4.74
N LYS A 9 14.44 -11.25 4.43
CA LYS A 9 13.41 -10.81 5.36
C LYS A 9 12.40 -11.94 5.47
N GLU A 10 12.00 -12.25 6.68
CA GLU A 10 10.89 -13.18 6.90
C GLU A 10 9.70 -12.71 6.05
N THR A 11 9.23 -13.59 5.21
CA THR A 11 8.03 -13.39 4.39
C THR A 11 6.83 -13.99 5.11
N GLY A 12 5.64 -13.53 4.78
CA GLY A 12 4.41 -14.09 5.33
C GLY A 12 3.82 -13.32 6.49
N ALA A 13 4.14 -12.04 6.62
CA ALA A 13 3.45 -11.16 7.55
C ALA A 13 2.02 -10.86 7.10
N LEU A 14 1.12 -10.67 8.06
CA LEU A 14 -0.18 -10.05 7.82
C LEU A 14 0.01 -8.52 7.76
N ASN A 15 -0.40 -7.91 6.68
CA ASN A 15 -0.29 -6.46 6.51
C ASN A 15 -1.65 -5.80 6.77
N ILE A 16 -1.69 -4.84 7.69
CA ILE A 16 -2.90 -4.09 8.01
C ILE A 16 -2.68 -2.62 7.68
N GLU A 17 -3.49 -2.10 6.79
CA GLU A 17 -3.60 -0.68 6.55
C GLU A 17 -4.69 -0.10 7.44
N PHE A 18 -4.31 0.73 8.41
CA PHE A 18 -5.26 1.51 9.19
C PHE A 18 -5.44 2.89 8.59
N ILE A 19 -6.69 3.26 8.30
CA ILE A 19 -7.02 4.63 7.95
C ILE A 19 -7.08 5.44 9.25
N GLY A 20 -6.10 6.32 9.43
CA GLY A 20 -5.94 7.08 10.66
C GLY A 20 -7.03 8.12 10.85
N THR A 21 -7.28 8.95 9.83
CA THR A 21 -8.21 10.07 9.92
C THR A 21 -9.05 10.24 8.67
N ALA A 22 -10.23 10.85 8.83
CA ALA A 22 -11.04 11.40 7.76
C ALA A 22 -11.24 12.92 7.96
N LEU A 23 -11.42 13.64 6.84
CA LEU A 23 -11.84 15.02 6.84
C LEU A 23 -13.38 15.06 6.89
N VAL A 24 -13.94 15.56 7.99
CA VAL A 24 -15.39 15.63 8.18
C VAL A 24 -15.81 17.09 8.21
N LYS A 25 -16.85 17.43 7.46
CA LYS A 25 -17.49 18.75 7.53
C LYS A 25 -18.32 18.82 8.81
N LYS A 26 -18.01 19.81 9.66
CA LYS A 26 -18.83 20.17 10.83
C LYS A 26 -19.37 21.57 10.65
N LYS A 27 -20.43 21.91 11.37
CA LYS A 27 -20.99 23.26 11.41
C LYS A 27 -20.81 23.83 12.81
N PHE A 28 -20.35 25.08 12.90
CA PHE A 28 -20.31 25.84 14.13
C PHE A 28 -21.06 27.16 13.89
N LEU A 29 -22.10 27.41 14.64
CA LEU A 29 -23.00 28.57 14.44
C LEU A 29 -23.48 28.73 12.98
N GLY A 30 -23.76 27.61 12.28
CA GLY A 30 -24.18 27.61 10.88
C GLY A 30 -23.01 27.63 9.85
N PHE A 31 -21.81 27.96 10.25
CA PHE A 31 -20.64 28.02 9.34
C PHE A 31 -19.98 26.65 9.20
N PRO A 32 -19.82 26.12 7.96
CA PRO A 32 -19.16 24.85 7.73
C PRO A 32 -17.65 24.97 7.89
N TYR A 33 -17.02 24.02 8.57
CA TYR A 33 -15.59 23.87 8.65
C TYR A 33 -15.16 22.42 8.55
N ASN A 34 -13.96 22.17 8.05
CA ASN A 34 -13.40 20.82 7.97
C ASN A 34 -12.56 20.51 9.22
N THR A 35 -12.78 19.34 9.82
CA THR A 35 -12.00 18.84 10.94
C THR A 35 -11.47 17.45 10.66
N LEU A 36 -10.28 17.13 11.17
CA LEU A 36 -9.77 15.77 11.16
C LEU A 36 -10.42 14.97 12.28
N THR A 37 -11.13 13.92 11.91
CA THR A 37 -11.73 12.97 12.85
C THR A 37 -10.94 11.67 12.81
N PRO A 38 -10.52 11.10 13.97
CA PRO A 38 -9.81 9.83 13.99
C PRO A 38 -10.76 8.69 13.67
N LEU A 39 -10.42 7.88 12.65
CA LEU A 39 -11.09 6.62 12.33
C LEU A 39 -10.47 5.46 13.10
N THR A 40 -9.14 5.42 13.14
CA THR A 40 -8.37 4.45 13.93
C THR A 40 -7.20 5.17 14.57
N ASP A 41 -7.30 5.44 15.87
CA ASP A 41 -6.19 5.95 16.67
C ASP A 41 -5.30 4.80 17.18
N TYR A 42 -4.15 5.11 17.79
CA TYR A 42 -3.19 4.10 18.23
C TYR A 42 -3.75 3.12 19.26
N LYS A 43 -4.64 3.57 20.16
CA LYS A 43 -5.27 2.71 21.16
C LYS A 43 -6.27 1.75 20.52
N LYS A 44 -7.05 2.24 19.56
CA LYS A 44 -7.99 1.41 18.78
C LYS A 44 -7.27 0.41 17.90
N ALA A 45 -6.15 0.81 17.26
CA ALA A 45 -5.30 -0.10 16.51
C ALA A 45 -4.75 -1.22 17.42
N ALA A 46 -4.25 -0.88 18.61
CA ALA A 46 -3.78 -1.87 19.57
C ALA A 46 -4.89 -2.86 19.96
N LYS A 47 -6.11 -2.37 20.23
CA LYS A 47 -7.26 -3.23 20.54
C LYS A 47 -7.59 -4.20 19.39
N ILE A 48 -7.54 -3.73 18.13
CA ILE A 48 -7.75 -4.62 16.98
C ILE A 48 -6.68 -5.73 16.93
N LEU A 49 -5.41 -5.40 17.19
CA LEU A 49 -4.34 -6.39 17.22
C LEU A 49 -4.51 -7.42 18.34
N GLU A 50 -4.92 -6.99 19.52
CA GLU A 50 -5.23 -7.89 20.64
C GLU A 50 -6.38 -8.83 20.28
N GLU A 51 -7.46 -8.32 19.66
CA GLU A 51 -8.57 -9.14 19.17
C GLU A 51 -8.15 -10.07 18.01
N LEU A 52 -7.21 -9.64 17.16
CA LEU A 52 -6.67 -10.43 16.06
C LEU A 52 -5.85 -11.62 16.59
N GLY A 53 -5.00 -11.40 17.58
CA GLY A 53 -4.20 -12.44 18.24
C GLY A 53 -3.10 -13.03 17.36
N GLU A 54 -2.50 -12.26 16.47
CA GLU A 54 -1.43 -12.67 15.57
C GLU A 54 -0.16 -11.84 15.83
N ASP A 55 1.00 -12.51 15.89
CA ASP A 55 2.27 -11.86 16.26
C ASP A 55 3.00 -11.23 15.06
N ASN A 56 2.94 -11.89 13.88
CA ASN A 56 3.63 -11.41 12.68
C ASN A 56 2.75 -10.48 11.86
N VAL A 57 2.54 -9.26 12.37
CA VAL A 57 1.70 -8.23 11.77
C VAL A 57 2.49 -6.98 11.46
N ASN A 58 2.40 -6.47 10.25
CA ASN A 58 2.91 -5.16 9.84
C ASN A 58 1.76 -4.17 9.70
N ILE A 59 1.94 -2.96 10.22
CA ILE A 59 0.94 -1.90 10.16
C ILE A 59 1.41 -0.76 9.26
N THR A 60 0.49 -0.25 8.46
CA THR A 60 0.65 1.02 7.75
C THR A 60 -0.49 1.97 8.10
N PHE A 61 -0.18 3.12 8.68
CA PHE A 61 -1.15 4.17 8.88
C PHE A 61 -1.27 5.06 7.65
N THR A 62 -2.43 5.11 7.03
CA THR A 62 -2.79 5.95 5.89
C THR A 62 -3.65 7.12 6.35
N ASN A 63 -3.54 8.28 5.69
CA ASN A 63 -4.21 9.53 6.08
C ASN A 63 -3.92 9.94 7.54
N ALA A 64 -2.75 9.59 8.04
CA ALA A 64 -2.38 9.70 9.45
C ALA A 64 -1.46 10.87 9.77
N LEU A 65 -0.96 11.56 8.76
CA LEU A 65 -0.12 12.74 8.93
C LEU A 65 -0.97 14.02 9.07
N GLU A 66 -0.36 15.13 9.49
CA GLU A 66 -1.04 16.41 9.53
C GLU A 66 -1.69 16.76 8.19
N GLY A 67 -2.97 17.11 8.24
CA GLY A 67 -3.82 17.33 7.07
C GLY A 67 -4.57 16.08 6.62
N GLY A 68 -4.27 14.90 7.17
CA GLY A 68 -4.90 13.64 6.77
C GLY A 68 -4.68 13.34 5.30
N LYS A 69 -5.75 13.09 4.55
CA LYS A 69 -5.73 12.88 3.10
C LYS A 69 -5.09 14.05 2.33
N LEU A 70 -5.29 15.28 2.82
CA LEU A 70 -4.71 16.51 2.27
C LEU A 70 -3.38 16.85 2.93
N GLN A 71 -2.47 15.92 2.99
CA GLN A 71 -1.16 16.06 3.62
C GLN A 71 -0.60 17.49 3.56
N LYS A 72 -0.25 18.06 4.72
CA LYS A 72 0.24 19.45 4.79
C LYS A 72 1.66 19.62 4.28
N SER A 73 2.51 18.61 4.44
CA SER A 73 3.93 18.72 4.08
C SER A 73 4.48 17.39 3.52
N ALA A 74 5.18 17.48 2.39
CA ALA A 74 5.96 16.39 1.81
C ALA A 74 7.40 16.33 2.40
N ALA A 75 7.82 17.34 3.16
CA ALA A 75 9.15 17.42 3.76
C ALA A 75 9.17 17.03 5.24
N GLU A 76 8.01 16.91 5.88
CA GLU A 76 7.92 16.59 7.31
C GLU A 76 6.95 15.43 7.56
N ILE A 77 7.45 14.38 8.17
CA ILE A 77 6.63 13.27 8.64
C ILE A 77 6.16 13.60 10.06
N LYS A 78 4.93 14.10 10.16
CA LYS A 78 4.32 14.48 11.43
C LYS A 78 2.94 13.85 11.57
N PRO A 79 2.84 12.76 12.36
CA PRO A 79 1.55 12.16 12.67
C PRO A 79 0.59 13.18 13.26
N SER A 80 -0.68 13.08 12.91
CA SER A 80 -1.73 13.95 13.44
C SER A 80 -1.92 13.69 14.94
N ALA A 81 -2.06 14.77 15.72
CA ALA A 81 -2.25 14.68 17.17
C ALA A 81 -3.54 13.95 17.58
N VAL A 82 -4.54 13.88 16.68
CA VAL A 82 -5.81 13.17 16.95
C VAL A 82 -5.65 11.65 17.00
N LEU A 83 -4.49 11.11 16.58
CA LEU A 83 -4.20 9.68 16.64
C LEU A 83 -3.72 9.20 18.02
N GLY A 84 -3.36 10.12 18.92
CA GLY A 84 -2.87 9.80 20.25
C GLY A 84 -1.45 10.26 20.52
N SER A 85 -0.93 9.87 21.66
CA SER A 85 0.39 10.27 22.17
C SER A 85 1.52 9.40 21.58
N SER A 86 2.77 9.88 21.71
CA SER A 86 3.95 9.08 21.40
C SER A 86 4.07 7.84 22.32
N GLY A 87 3.53 7.90 23.52
CA GLY A 87 3.44 6.74 24.43
C GLY A 87 2.49 5.67 23.91
N ASP A 88 1.34 6.07 23.36
CA ASP A 88 0.39 5.13 22.74
C ASP A 88 1.00 4.47 21.49
N LEU A 89 1.72 5.22 20.66
CA LEU A 89 2.45 4.67 19.54
C LEU A 89 3.53 3.67 19.96
N LYS A 90 4.25 3.96 21.05
CA LYS A 90 5.25 3.02 21.60
C LYS A 90 4.62 1.71 22.10
N LYS A 91 3.43 1.79 22.72
CA LYS A 91 2.68 0.59 23.14
C LYS A 91 2.25 -0.22 21.93
N LEU A 92 1.67 0.42 20.90
CA LEU A 92 1.28 -0.25 19.67
C LEU A 92 2.45 -0.98 19.00
N LYS A 93 3.63 -0.35 18.92
CA LYS A 93 4.84 -0.96 18.34
C LYS A 93 5.32 -2.22 19.05
N LYS A 94 4.88 -2.49 20.26
CA LYS A 94 5.21 -3.74 20.98
C LYS A 94 4.31 -4.91 20.59
N LEU A 95 3.18 -4.63 19.93
CA LEU A 95 2.17 -5.61 19.54
C LEU A 95 2.31 -6.05 18.06
N CYS A 96 3.27 -5.49 17.32
CA CYS A 96 3.41 -5.77 15.89
C CYS A 96 4.87 -5.71 15.46
N GLY A 97 5.17 -6.29 14.28
CA GLY A 97 6.54 -6.32 13.73
C GLY A 97 7.02 -4.96 13.27
N ASN A 98 6.16 -4.19 12.60
CA ASN A 98 6.54 -2.87 12.07
C ASN A 98 5.34 -1.91 12.01
N VAL A 99 5.60 -0.62 12.25
CA VAL A 99 4.62 0.47 12.09
C VAL A 99 5.16 1.51 11.13
N SER A 100 4.53 1.59 9.97
CA SER A 100 4.84 2.51 8.88
C SER A 100 3.79 3.64 8.80
N PHE A 101 4.19 4.79 8.28
CA PHE A 101 3.27 5.88 7.93
C PHE A 101 3.32 6.11 6.42
N SER A 102 2.14 6.10 5.78
CA SER A 102 2.06 6.42 4.37
C SER A 102 2.09 7.93 4.14
N TYR A 103 2.78 8.36 3.09
CA TYR A 103 2.90 9.77 2.73
C TYR A 103 3.14 9.95 1.23
N TYR A 104 2.90 11.16 0.78
CA TYR A 104 3.27 11.63 -0.56
C TYR A 104 4.57 12.44 -0.48
N ALA A 105 5.56 12.07 -1.28
CA ALA A 105 6.84 12.78 -1.35
C ALA A 105 6.79 14.01 -2.27
N LEU A 106 5.87 14.00 -3.25
CA LEU A 106 5.68 15.06 -4.24
C LEU A 106 4.26 15.64 -4.28
N ARG A 107 3.45 15.44 -3.22
CA ARG A 107 2.08 15.98 -3.16
C ARG A 107 1.80 16.54 -1.78
N GLN A 108 1.18 17.71 -1.72
CA GLN A 108 0.72 18.32 -0.47
C GLN A 108 -0.38 19.34 -0.73
N SER A 109 -1.07 19.80 0.31
CA SER A 109 -2.23 20.71 0.18
C SER A 109 -1.87 22.10 -0.32
N LYS A 110 -0.71 22.62 0.06
CA LYS A 110 -0.22 23.96 -0.34
C LYS A 110 1.30 23.96 -0.44
N ALA A 111 1.84 24.70 -1.38
CA ALA A 111 3.29 24.90 -1.53
C ALA A 111 3.62 26.31 -1.99
N ALA A 112 4.88 26.71 -1.80
CA ALA A 112 5.39 27.94 -2.44
C ALA A 112 5.45 27.71 -3.96
N LYS A 113 5.07 28.73 -4.75
CA LYS A 113 5.01 28.64 -6.23
C LYS A 113 6.25 28.00 -6.86
N LYS A 114 7.44 28.39 -6.40
CA LYS A 114 8.71 27.84 -6.88
C LYS A 114 8.92 26.34 -6.62
N ALA A 115 8.11 25.72 -5.78
CA ALA A 115 8.18 24.29 -5.47
C ALA A 115 7.12 23.48 -6.23
N ILE A 116 6.19 24.12 -6.91
CA ILE A 116 5.11 23.45 -7.67
C ILE A 116 5.62 23.08 -9.05
N SER A 117 5.23 21.90 -9.55
CA SER A 117 5.45 21.51 -10.93
C SER A 117 4.54 22.29 -11.88
N HIS A 118 5.03 22.55 -13.08
CA HIS A 118 4.26 23.19 -14.15
C HIS A 118 4.06 22.24 -15.32
N SER A 119 2.93 22.40 -15.99
CA SER A 119 2.61 21.75 -17.26
C SER A 119 3.42 22.37 -18.42
N VAL A 120 3.20 21.83 -19.64
CA VAL A 120 3.76 22.40 -20.87
C VAL A 120 3.24 23.83 -21.12
N SER A 121 2.01 24.12 -20.70
CA SER A 121 1.39 25.46 -20.78
C SER A 121 1.86 26.42 -19.68
N ASP A 122 2.85 26.04 -18.87
CA ASP A 122 3.36 26.79 -17.71
C ASP A 122 2.33 27.00 -16.58
N GLU A 123 1.31 26.15 -16.51
CA GLU A 123 0.30 26.17 -15.46
C GLU A 123 0.70 25.29 -14.28
N GLU A 124 0.37 25.71 -13.05
CA GLU A 124 0.58 24.90 -11.83
C GLU A 124 -0.19 23.58 -11.91
N VAL A 125 0.50 22.47 -11.71
CA VAL A 125 -0.11 21.13 -11.72
C VAL A 125 -0.80 20.87 -10.39
N LYS A 126 -2.11 20.61 -10.46
CA LYS A 126 -2.97 20.24 -9.33
C LYS A 126 -3.56 18.86 -9.56
N ILE A 127 -3.71 18.10 -8.49
CA ILE A 127 -4.31 16.77 -8.51
C ILE A 127 -5.66 16.89 -7.84
N TYR A 128 -6.69 16.57 -8.61
CA TYR A 128 -8.09 16.60 -8.19
C TYR A 128 -8.60 15.18 -7.99
N GLU A 129 -9.52 15.03 -7.07
CA GLU A 129 -10.46 13.92 -7.08
C GLU A 129 -11.61 14.28 -7.99
N TYR A 130 -12.21 13.26 -8.57
CA TYR A 130 -13.36 13.41 -9.45
C TYR A 130 -14.60 12.85 -8.75
N ASP A 131 -15.68 13.58 -8.86
CA ASP A 131 -16.98 13.08 -8.46
C ASP A 131 -17.36 11.90 -9.37
N PRO A 132 -17.69 10.72 -8.81
CA PRO A 132 -17.95 9.51 -9.61
C PRO A 132 -19.21 9.61 -10.47
N ILE A 133 -20.17 10.46 -10.11
CA ILE A 133 -21.42 10.63 -10.83
C ILE A 133 -21.28 11.68 -11.94
N SER A 134 -20.86 12.88 -11.58
CA SER A 134 -20.72 13.98 -12.54
C SER A 134 -19.43 13.91 -13.37
N ARG A 135 -18.45 13.12 -12.94
CA ARG A 135 -17.08 13.05 -13.52
C ARG A 135 -16.35 14.40 -13.55
N LEU A 136 -16.82 15.36 -12.77
CA LEU A 136 -16.19 16.66 -12.65
C LEU A 136 -15.14 16.68 -11.53
N PRO A 137 -14.06 17.47 -11.67
CA PRO A 137 -13.06 17.59 -10.63
C PRO A 137 -13.63 18.27 -9.39
N ILE A 138 -13.41 17.64 -8.22
CA ILE A 138 -13.74 18.22 -6.92
C ILE A 138 -12.65 19.24 -6.59
N LYS A 139 -12.94 20.54 -6.82
CA LYS A 139 -11.96 21.62 -6.64
C LYS A 139 -11.58 21.86 -5.18
N SER A 140 -12.46 21.55 -4.24
CA SER A 140 -12.18 21.61 -2.81
C SER A 140 -11.31 20.43 -2.40
N GLY A 141 -10.10 20.69 -1.91
CA GLY A 141 -9.20 19.61 -1.45
C GLY A 141 -8.21 19.11 -2.50
N ALA A 142 -7.96 19.88 -3.56
CA ALA A 142 -6.89 19.58 -4.49
C ALA A 142 -5.51 19.56 -3.81
N LEU A 143 -4.68 18.59 -4.19
CA LEU A 143 -3.26 18.59 -3.84
C LEU A 143 -2.46 19.28 -4.94
N VAL A 144 -1.43 20.01 -4.58
CA VAL A 144 -0.46 20.52 -5.54
C VAL A 144 0.61 19.46 -5.81
N GLN A 145 0.98 19.31 -7.08
CA GLN A 145 2.11 18.47 -7.48
C GLN A 145 3.41 19.25 -7.30
N LEU A 146 4.33 18.71 -6.51
CA LEU A 146 5.64 19.32 -6.31
C LEU A 146 6.59 18.93 -7.44
N SER A 147 7.51 19.82 -7.74
CA SER A 147 8.62 19.55 -8.64
C SER A 147 9.56 18.49 -8.09
N PRO A 148 10.06 17.55 -8.89
CA PRO A 148 11.06 16.57 -8.46
C PRO A 148 12.33 17.21 -7.87
N SER A 149 12.63 18.48 -8.19
CA SER A 149 13.77 19.22 -7.64
C SER A 149 13.76 19.37 -6.13
N VAL A 150 12.58 19.31 -5.48
CA VAL A 150 12.49 19.44 -4.02
C VAL A 150 12.93 18.18 -3.27
N LEU A 151 12.96 17.03 -3.94
CA LEU A 151 13.23 15.72 -3.32
C LEU A 151 14.58 15.69 -2.58
N GLN A 152 15.64 16.20 -3.19
CA GLN A 152 16.97 16.18 -2.59
C GLN A 152 17.02 16.94 -1.25
N LYS A 153 16.38 18.11 -1.18
CA LYS A 153 16.25 18.90 0.05
C LYS A 153 15.36 18.20 1.07
N ASN A 154 14.20 17.73 0.62
CA ASN A 154 13.19 17.11 1.47
C ASN A 154 13.68 15.83 2.14
N SER A 155 14.57 15.05 1.49
CA SER A 155 15.10 13.81 2.07
C SER A 155 15.74 14.01 3.44
N GLY A 156 16.55 15.08 3.61
CA GLY A 156 17.17 15.41 4.90
C GLY A 156 16.13 15.81 5.96
N SER A 157 15.12 16.58 5.57
CA SER A 157 14.04 17.02 6.46
C SER A 157 13.16 15.85 6.90
N VAL A 158 12.82 14.93 5.98
CA VAL A 158 12.08 13.68 6.28
C VAL A 158 12.85 12.85 7.29
N LEU A 159 14.15 12.57 7.07
CA LEU A 159 14.97 11.81 8.01
C LEU A 159 15.04 12.46 9.39
N LYS A 160 15.25 13.78 9.45
CA LYS A 160 15.27 14.53 10.71
C LYS A 160 13.95 14.41 11.44
N SER A 161 12.83 14.51 10.72
CA SER A 161 11.49 14.41 11.32
C SER A 161 11.18 13.01 11.81
N CYS A 162 11.58 11.98 11.08
CA CYS A 162 11.45 10.58 11.50
C CYS A 162 12.27 10.29 12.75
N LYS A 163 13.55 10.69 12.77
CA LYS A 163 14.42 10.53 13.94
C LYS A 163 13.84 11.20 15.19
N LYS A 164 13.36 12.44 15.06
CA LYS A 164 12.74 13.18 16.17
C LYS A 164 11.55 12.46 16.79
N ARG A 165 10.81 11.67 15.99
CA ARG A 165 9.55 11.01 16.40
C ARG A 165 9.70 9.49 16.57
N GLY A 166 10.90 8.97 16.43
CA GLY A 166 11.15 7.52 16.51
C GLY A 166 10.41 6.72 15.43
N ILE A 167 10.20 7.31 14.24
CA ILE A 167 9.58 6.63 13.09
C ILE A 167 10.70 5.92 12.32
N THR A 168 10.58 4.61 12.17
CA THR A 168 11.57 3.74 11.56
C THR A 168 11.16 3.20 10.19
N ALA A 169 9.88 3.37 9.82
CA ALA A 169 9.35 2.88 8.56
C ALA A 169 8.40 3.88 7.91
N LEU A 170 8.45 3.97 6.59
CA LEU A 170 7.58 4.80 5.75
C LEU A 170 7.07 4.04 4.54
N THR A 171 5.87 4.36 4.10
CA THR A 171 5.30 3.90 2.83
C THR A 171 5.09 5.08 1.90
N VAL A 172 5.79 5.09 0.76
CA VAL A 172 5.69 6.17 -0.22
C VAL A 172 4.61 5.83 -1.24
N ARG A 173 3.65 6.75 -1.43
CA ARG A 173 2.46 6.49 -2.27
C ARG A 173 2.58 6.99 -3.71
N ASP A 174 3.51 7.87 -4.03
CA ASP A 174 3.60 8.52 -5.34
C ASP A 174 4.88 8.20 -6.11
N ILE A 175 6.03 8.53 -5.59
CA ILE A 175 7.29 8.46 -6.33
C ILE A 175 7.80 7.04 -6.62
N GLY A 176 7.21 6.01 -6.02
CA GLY A 176 7.48 4.62 -6.36
C GLY A 176 6.87 4.24 -7.70
N ALA A 177 5.64 4.66 -7.96
CA ALA A 177 4.84 4.32 -9.14
C ALA A 177 4.95 5.35 -10.27
N TYR A 178 5.06 6.63 -9.92
CA TYR A 178 4.93 7.73 -10.88
C TYR A 178 6.21 8.56 -10.99
N LEU A 179 6.59 8.88 -12.22
CA LEU A 179 7.64 9.84 -12.55
C LEU A 179 6.98 11.10 -13.14
N ASN A 180 6.89 12.13 -12.30
CA ASN A 180 6.26 13.39 -12.67
C ASN A 180 7.29 14.36 -13.23
N SER A 181 7.00 14.95 -14.39
CA SER A 181 7.81 16.01 -14.98
C SER A 181 7.51 17.36 -14.34
N ASP A 182 8.42 18.31 -14.51
CA ASP A 182 8.20 19.74 -14.28
C ASP A 182 8.69 20.50 -15.49
N LEU A 183 7.75 21.07 -16.26
CA LEU A 183 7.99 21.65 -17.57
C LEU A 183 7.87 23.19 -17.56
N GLY A 184 7.99 23.80 -16.37
CA GLY A 184 8.00 25.25 -16.23
C GLY A 184 9.13 25.92 -17.01
N ARG A 185 8.90 27.14 -17.50
CA ARG A 185 9.85 27.90 -18.34
C ARG A 185 11.22 28.06 -17.69
N SER A 186 11.27 28.25 -16.37
CA SER A 186 12.52 28.44 -15.63
C SER A 186 13.18 27.14 -15.19
N ARG A 187 12.52 25.99 -15.34
CA ARG A 187 13.01 24.70 -14.86
C ARG A 187 12.35 23.57 -15.63
N GLN A 188 13.16 22.84 -16.38
CA GLN A 188 12.69 21.70 -17.17
C GLN A 188 13.28 20.41 -16.64
N ILE A 189 12.39 19.61 -16.01
CA ILE A 189 12.70 18.28 -15.49
C ILE A 189 11.78 17.29 -16.23
N ASP A 190 12.34 16.56 -17.19
CA ASP A 190 11.68 15.46 -17.87
C ASP A 190 11.58 14.22 -16.96
N ARG A 191 10.93 13.16 -17.45
CA ARG A 191 10.77 11.90 -16.69
C ARG A 191 12.11 11.24 -16.34
N TYR A 192 13.12 11.36 -17.21
CA TYR A 192 14.44 10.80 -16.91
C TYR A 192 15.11 11.52 -15.73
N LYS A 193 15.14 12.85 -15.77
CA LYS A 193 15.67 13.67 -14.66
C LYS A 193 14.86 13.46 -13.38
N ALA A 194 13.53 13.34 -13.49
CA ALA A 194 12.65 13.02 -12.35
C ALA A 194 13.01 11.66 -11.74
N ARG A 195 13.31 10.64 -12.56
CA ARG A 195 13.81 9.34 -12.08
C ARG A 195 15.11 9.50 -11.29
N VAL A 196 16.09 10.23 -11.83
CA VAL A 196 17.36 10.47 -11.13
C VAL A 196 17.14 11.17 -9.78
N CYS A 197 16.23 12.17 -9.72
CA CYS A 197 15.87 12.83 -8.47
C CYS A 197 15.26 11.86 -7.47
N THR A 198 14.36 10.99 -7.94
CA THR A 198 13.68 9.97 -7.13
C THR A 198 14.68 8.92 -6.61
N GLU A 199 15.55 8.40 -7.46
CA GLU A 199 16.56 7.42 -7.07
C GLU A 199 17.48 7.99 -5.97
N LYS A 200 17.98 9.22 -6.12
CA LYS A 200 18.78 9.89 -5.10
C LYS A 200 18.03 10.12 -3.79
N TYR A 201 16.73 10.41 -3.86
CA TYR A 201 15.89 10.55 -2.70
C TYR A 201 15.74 9.24 -1.94
N LEU A 202 15.37 8.17 -2.65
CA LEU A 202 15.21 6.83 -2.08
C LEU A 202 16.53 6.28 -1.53
N GLU A 203 17.64 6.47 -2.24
CA GLU A 203 18.98 6.09 -1.81
C GLU A 203 19.37 6.74 -0.46
N LYS A 204 19.07 8.04 -0.31
CA LYS A 204 19.37 8.76 0.93
C LYS A 204 18.52 8.31 2.12
N LEU A 205 17.31 7.84 1.88
CA LEU A 205 16.41 7.32 2.91
C LEU A 205 16.71 5.85 3.23
N SER A 206 16.95 5.01 2.21
CA SER A 206 17.25 3.60 2.36
C SER A 206 18.52 3.39 3.21
N GLY A 207 18.56 2.34 4.00
CA GLY A 207 19.67 2.11 4.96
C GLY A 207 19.59 2.94 6.26
N LYS A 208 18.66 3.91 6.35
CA LYS A 208 18.41 4.69 7.58
C LYS A 208 17.03 4.44 8.16
N ILE A 209 16.06 4.21 7.29
CA ILE A 209 14.68 3.85 7.61
C ILE A 209 14.19 2.80 6.61
N ASP A 210 13.27 1.96 7.02
CA ASP A 210 12.58 1.03 6.12
C ASP A 210 11.63 1.78 5.21
N ILE A 211 11.76 1.57 3.89
CA ILE A 211 10.90 2.22 2.90
C ILE A 211 10.18 1.17 2.07
N SER A 212 8.87 1.18 2.12
CA SER A 212 8.03 0.51 1.13
C SER A 212 7.40 1.52 0.19
N ALA A 213 6.94 1.07 -0.97
CA ALA A 213 6.22 1.92 -1.91
C ALA A 213 5.03 1.18 -2.51
N ASP A 214 3.97 1.94 -2.79
CA ASP A 214 2.80 1.40 -3.46
C ASP A 214 3.11 1.26 -4.95
N ASN A 215 2.82 0.08 -5.53
CA ASN A 215 2.91 -0.22 -6.96
C ASN A 215 4.20 0.30 -7.65
N ALA A 216 5.35 0.04 -7.03
CA ALA A 216 6.62 0.65 -7.40
C ALA A 216 7.15 0.15 -8.76
N GLY A 217 7.72 1.04 -9.54
CA GLY A 217 8.46 0.71 -10.77
C GLY A 217 9.87 0.17 -10.50
N ALA A 218 10.43 -0.54 -11.46
CA ALA A 218 11.71 -1.26 -11.34
C ALA A 218 12.89 -0.37 -10.90
N TYR A 219 12.88 0.91 -11.23
CA TYR A 219 13.94 1.87 -10.84
C TYR A 219 14.02 2.05 -9.31
N ALA A 220 12.94 1.79 -8.59
CA ALA A 220 12.87 1.97 -7.15
C ALA A 220 13.26 0.72 -6.35
N PHE A 221 13.13 -0.49 -6.90
CA PHE A 221 13.22 -1.76 -6.17
C PHE A 221 14.47 -1.91 -5.31
N LYS A 222 15.63 -1.51 -5.79
CA LYS A 222 16.91 -1.64 -5.06
C LYS A 222 17.00 -0.81 -3.78
N TYR A 223 16.07 0.13 -3.60
CA TYR A 223 16.03 1.02 -2.44
C TYR A 223 14.91 0.68 -1.45
N LEU A 224 13.99 -0.26 -1.85
CA LEU A 224 12.79 -0.57 -1.09
C LEU A 224 13.00 -1.80 -0.20
N SER A 225 12.34 -1.79 0.95
CA SER A 225 12.23 -2.94 1.84
C SER A 225 11.04 -3.84 1.51
N GLY A 226 10.15 -3.41 0.61
CA GLY A 226 9.00 -4.14 0.13
C GLY A 226 8.14 -3.30 -0.81
N VAL A 227 7.28 -3.96 -1.58
CA VAL A 227 6.35 -3.32 -2.51
C VAL A 227 4.93 -3.71 -2.13
N ARG A 228 4.06 -2.72 -2.06
CA ARG A 228 2.66 -2.86 -1.63
C ARG A 228 1.70 -2.51 -2.74
N ASN A 229 0.44 -2.94 -2.55
CA ASN A 229 -0.64 -2.70 -3.50
C ASN A 229 -0.27 -3.13 -4.92
N ILE A 230 0.41 -4.30 -5.03
CA ILE A 230 0.76 -4.84 -6.34
C ILE A 230 -0.50 -5.31 -7.07
N PRO A 231 -0.59 -5.09 -8.39
CA PRO A 231 -1.68 -5.63 -9.18
C PRO A 231 -1.58 -7.16 -9.24
N VAL A 232 -2.69 -7.83 -9.03
CA VAL A 232 -2.81 -9.30 -9.11
C VAL A 232 -3.30 -9.78 -10.48
N SER A 233 -3.73 -8.85 -11.34
CA SER A 233 -4.18 -9.10 -12.71
C SER A 233 -3.64 -8.02 -13.63
N SER A 234 -3.65 -8.28 -14.95
CA SER A 234 -3.49 -7.25 -15.97
C SER A 234 -4.81 -6.48 -16.16
N SER A 235 -4.75 -5.37 -16.92
CA SER A 235 -5.97 -4.69 -17.37
C SER A 235 -6.77 -5.61 -18.28
N ASP A 236 -8.03 -5.89 -17.93
CA ASP A 236 -8.92 -6.78 -18.66
C ASP A 236 -9.53 -6.09 -19.92
N TYR A 237 -8.65 -5.60 -20.82
CA TYR A 237 -9.09 -5.16 -22.11
C TYR A 237 -9.42 -6.37 -22.99
N GLY A 238 -10.53 -6.35 -23.71
CA GLY A 238 -11.02 -7.47 -24.52
C GLY A 238 -10.07 -7.95 -25.65
N ILE A 239 -8.93 -7.27 -25.85
CA ILE A 239 -7.87 -7.71 -26.77
C ILE A 239 -6.88 -8.70 -26.12
N PHE A 240 -6.91 -8.87 -24.80
CA PHE A 240 -6.03 -9.81 -24.09
C PHE A 240 -6.75 -11.14 -23.87
N SER A 241 -6.13 -12.23 -24.28
CA SER A 241 -6.68 -13.57 -24.08
C SER A 241 -6.41 -14.16 -22.70
N LYS A 242 -5.40 -13.65 -21.98
CA LYS A 242 -4.99 -14.17 -20.65
C LYS A 242 -4.36 -13.06 -19.83
N THR A 243 -4.63 -13.12 -18.53
CA THR A 243 -3.93 -12.34 -17.52
C THR A 243 -2.69 -13.11 -17.04
N VAL A 244 -1.54 -12.44 -17.03
CA VAL A 244 -0.31 -12.94 -16.40
C VAL A 244 0.03 -11.98 -15.27
N PRO A 245 0.06 -12.43 -13.99
CA PRO A 245 0.39 -11.59 -12.85
C PRO A 245 1.91 -11.35 -12.76
N PHE A 246 2.49 -10.83 -13.85
CA PHE A 246 3.92 -10.73 -14.11
C PHE A 246 4.68 -10.01 -12.99
N TYR A 247 4.09 -8.94 -12.45
CA TYR A 247 4.71 -8.13 -11.42
C TYR A 247 5.04 -8.95 -10.15
N GLY A 248 4.05 -9.68 -9.63
CA GLY A 248 4.23 -10.55 -8.47
C GLY A 248 5.18 -11.72 -8.75
N LEU A 249 5.08 -12.33 -9.94
CA LEU A 249 5.94 -13.45 -10.35
C LEU A 249 7.43 -13.05 -10.36
N VAL A 250 7.76 -11.85 -10.82
CA VAL A 250 9.16 -11.37 -10.89
C VAL A 250 9.70 -10.97 -9.53
N LEU A 251 8.88 -10.41 -8.65
CA LEU A 251 9.35 -9.86 -7.38
C LEU A 251 9.33 -10.88 -6.24
N ARG A 252 8.51 -11.93 -6.33
CA ARG A 252 8.43 -12.95 -5.28
C ARG A 252 9.80 -13.58 -5.02
N GLY A 253 10.23 -13.59 -3.77
CA GLY A 253 11.56 -14.08 -3.34
C GLY A 253 12.69 -13.07 -3.49
N VAL A 254 12.47 -11.93 -4.16
CA VAL A 254 13.44 -10.83 -4.29
C VAL A 254 13.14 -9.71 -3.28
N LEU A 255 11.88 -9.33 -3.19
CA LEU A 255 11.34 -8.36 -2.24
C LEU A 255 10.05 -8.89 -1.63
N PRO A 256 9.72 -8.54 -0.38
CA PRO A 256 8.36 -8.71 0.14
C PRO A 256 7.36 -8.00 -0.76
N VAL A 257 6.36 -8.74 -1.21
CA VAL A 257 5.28 -8.23 -2.07
C VAL A 257 3.95 -8.38 -1.36
N VAL A 258 3.17 -7.31 -1.34
CA VAL A 258 1.89 -7.22 -0.66
C VAL A 258 0.83 -6.86 -1.69
N THR A 259 -0.23 -7.65 -1.79
CA THR A 259 -1.34 -7.39 -2.72
C THR A 259 -2.20 -6.21 -2.27
N GLU A 260 -3.13 -5.77 -3.10
CA GLU A 260 -4.17 -4.83 -2.67
C GLU A 260 -4.99 -5.42 -1.52
N PRO A 261 -5.60 -4.58 -0.65
CA PRO A 261 -6.37 -5.06 0.49
C PRO A 261 -7.53 -5.94 0.05
N VAL A 262 -7.55 -7.17 0.52
CA VAL A 262 -8.54 -8.18 0.12
C VAL A 262 -9.97 -7.74 0.42
N ASN A 263 -10.19 -7.09 1.57
CA ASN A 263 -11.52 -6.62 1.98
C ASN A 263 -12.04 -5.40 1.22
N THR A 264 -11.26 -4.83 0.32
CA THR A 264 -11.70 -3.73 -0.56
C THR A 264 -11.99 -4.19 -1.99
N SER A 265 -11.75 -5.47 -2.28
CA SER A 265 -12.12 -6.09 -3.55
C SER A 265 -13.61 -6.40 -3.60
N ASP A 266 -14.21 -6.33 -4.77
CA ASP A 266 -15.59 -6.75 -5.01
C ASP A 266 -15.75 -8.27 -4.79
N ASP A 267 -14.68 -9.04 -5.04
CA ASP A 267 -14.59 -10.48 -4.77
C ASP A 267 -13.39 -10.78 -3.86
N MET A 268 -13.67 -10.84 -2.56
CA MET A 268 -12.66 -11.15 -1.54
C MET A 268 -12.05 -12.54 -1.71
N GLN A 269 -12.83 -13.52 -2.14
CA GLN A 269 -12.38 -14.91 -2.30
C GLN A 269 -11.37 -15.02 -3.44
N THR A 270 -11.70 -14.47 -4.60
CA THR A 270 -10.78 -14.43 -5.74
C THR A 270 -9.51 -13.64 -5.41
N GLN A 271 -9.62 -12.50 -4.73
CA GLN A 271 -8.44 -11.71 -4.33
C GLN A 271 -7.54 -12.47 -3.35
N PHE A 272 -8.12 -13.22 -2.41
CA PHE A 272 -7.39 -14.11 -1.51
C PHE A 272 -6.64 -15.21 -2.29
N LEU A 273 -7.31 -15.88 -3.23
CA LEU A 273 -6.69 -16.92 -4.05
C LEU A 273 -5.57 -16.38 -4.94
N LYS A 274 -5.74 -15.18 -5.51
CA LYS A 274 -4.67 -14.51 -6.27
C LYS A 274 -3.48 -14.14 -5.37
N THR A 275 -3.73 -13.80 -4.11
CA THR A 275 -2.65 -13.58 -3.12
C THR A 275 -1.89 -14.88 -2.88
N ALA A 276 -2.58 -16.03 -2.77
CA ALA A 276 -1.97 -17.33 -2.64
C ALA A 276 -1.19 -17.74 -3.91
N GLU A 277 -1.75 -17.53 -5.10
CA GLU A 277 -1.11 -17.80 -6.40
C GLU A 277 0.25 -17.10 -6.52
N LEU A 278 0.34 -15.85 -6.07
CA LEU A 278 1.58 -15.09 -6.10
C LEU A 278 2.52 -15.39 -4.93
N GLY A 279 2.07 -16.15 -3.92
CA GLY A 279 2.79 -16.27 -2.65
C GLY A 279 3.06 -14.93 -1.99
N ALA A 280 2.22 -13.94 -2.28
CA ALA A 280 2.32 -12.59 -1.77
C ALA A 280 1.74 -12.50 -0.35
N GLU A 281 2.09 -11.44 0.38
CA GLU A 281 1.58 -11.21 1.72
C GLU A 281 0.16 -10.65 1.68
N LEU A 282 -0.70 -11.15 2.58
CA LEU A 282 -2.08 -10.71 2.74
C LEU A 282 -2.13 -9.28 3.27
N GLN A 283 -3.00 -8.45 2.68
CA GLN A 283 -3.30 -7.12 3.16
C GLN A 283 -4.78 -6.92 3.44
N LEU A 284 -5.07 -6.17 4.50
CA LEU A 284 -6.41 -5.72 4.88
C LEU A 284 -6.36 -4.20 5.08
N SER A 285 -7.45 -3.51 4.77
CA SER A 285 -7.60 -2.08 5.06
C SER A 285 -8.74 -1.87 6.03
N TRP A 286 -8.43 -1.41 7.25
CA TRP A 286 -9.38 -1.36 8.36
C TRP A 286 -9.55 0.01 8.99
N ILE A 287 -10.78 0.23 9.47
CA ILE A 287 -11.14 1.30 10.40
C ILE A 287 -11.81 0.71 11.65
N TYR A 288 -11.59 1.35 12.78
CA TYR A 288 -12.26 1.01 14.05
C TYR A 288 -13.62 1.66 14.18
N SER A 289 -13.75 2.93 13.76
CA SER A 289 -15.00 3.69 13.85
C SER A 289 -16.03 3.18 12.85
N SER A 290 -17.31 3.28 13.19
CA SER A 290 -18.39 2.93 12.25
C SER A 290 -18.38 3.86 11.03
N ALA A 291 -18.49 3.30 9.84
CA ALA A 291 -18.64 4.04 8.59
C ALA A 291 -19.94 4.86 8.54
N ALA A 292 -20.97 4.44 9.28
CA ALA A 292 -22.25 5.15 9.36
C ALA A 292 -22.12 6.59 9.88
N ASN A 293 -21.08 6.87 10.69
CA ASN A 293 -20.82 8.22 11.21
C ASN A 293 -20.15 9.15 10.17
N LEU A 294 -19.92 8.67 8.94
CA LEU A 294 -19.21 9.35 7.88
C LEU A 294 -20.06 9.60 6.63
N GLN A 295 -21.39 9.57 6.77
CA GLN A 295 -22.34 9.65 5.66
C GLN A 295 -22.17 10.88 4.75
N ASP A 296 -21.67 11.99 5.30
CA ASP A 296 -21.41 13.22 4.53
C ASP A 296 -19.99 13.27 3.93
N ASN A 297 -19.26 12.17 3.98
CA ASN A 297 -17.90 12.11 3.47
C ASN A 297 -17.89 11.46 2.08
N ALA A 298 -17.26 12.13 1.11
CA ALA A 298 -17.11 11.61 -0.26
C ALA A 298 -16.27 10.32 -0.34
N GLU A 299 -15.64 9.91 0.76
CA GLU A 299 -14.83 8.70 0.83
C GLU A 299 -15.69 7.49 1.21
N ASN A 300 -15.61 6.44 0.40
CA ASN A 300 -16.31 5.18 0.69
C ASN A 300 -15.47 4.33 1.67
N TYR A 301 -15.95 4.22 2.92
CA TYR A 301 -15.33 3.39 3.95
C TYR A 301 -16.15 2.14 4.30
N TYR A 302 -17.21 1.83 3.59
CA TYR A 302 -18.17 0.78 3.97
C TYR A 302 -17.52 -0.60 4.14
N ASN A 303 -16.64 -0.99 3.24
CA ASN A 303 -15.99 -2.31 3.28
C ASN A 303 -14.75 -2.35 4.21
N ARG A 304 -14.51 -1.30 5.02
CA ARG A 304 -13.30 -1.19 5.84
C ARG A 304 -13.54 -1.37 7.34
N SER A 305 -14.75 -1.69 7.77
CA SER A 305 -15.01 -2.04 9.17
C SER A 305 -14.25 -3.33 9.52
N TYR A 306 -13.34 -3.26 10.52
CA TYR A 306 -12.60 -4.45 10.92
C TYR A 306 -13.51 -5.54 11.48
N ARG A 307 -14.61 -5.16 12.16
CA ARG A 307 -15.55 -6.11 12.77
C ARG A 307 -16.21 -7.02 11.75
N ASP A 308 -16.49 -6.48 10.58
CA ASP A 308 -17.23 -7.21 9.53
C ASP A 308 -16.36 -8.27 8.87
N THR A 309 -15.04 -8.06 8.87
CA THR A 309 -14.10 -8.92 8.16
C THR A 309 -13.08 -9.66 9.04
N LEU A 310 -13.04 -9.40 10.36
CA LEU A 310 -12.03 -9.97 11.26
C LEU A 310 -12.01 -11.50 11.26
N LYS A 311 -13.19 -12.15 11.31
CA LYS A 311 -13.30 -13.62 11.31
C LYS A 311 -12.74 -14.21 10.01
N GLN A 312 -13.10 -13.63 8.87
CA GLN A 312 -12.65 -14.09 7.57
C GLN A 312 -11.16 -13.82 7.36
N ALA A 313 -10.67 -12.67 7.82
CA ALA A 313 -9.25 -12.32 7.79
C ALA A 313 -8.39 -13.33 8.56
N LYS A 314 -8.83 -13.75 9.75
CA LYS A 314 -8.16 -14.81 10.53
C LYS A 314 -8.12 -16.13 9.76
N ALA A 315 -9.23 -16.54 9.16
CA ALA A 315 -9.30 -17.78 8.38
C ALA A 315 -8.34 -17.73 7.17
N TYR A 316 -8.36 -16.65 6.40
CA TYR A 316 -7.46 -16.45 5.26
C TYR A 316 -6.00 -16.44 5.67
N TYR A 317 -5.65 -15.71 6.72
CA TYR A 317 -4.26 -15.65 7.18
C TYR A 317 -3.78 -17.01 7.72
N THR A 318 -4.62 -17.73 8.46
CA THR A 318 -4.30 -19.09 8.93
C THR A 318 -4.00 -20.02 7.76
N ARG A 319 -4.80 -19.96 6.71
CA ARG A 319 -4.61 -20.76 5.50
C ARG A 319 -3.33 -20.37 4.75
N LEU A 320 -3.02 -19.08 4.64
CA LEU A 320 -1.80 -18.60 4.00
C LEU A 320 -0.53 -18.89 4.81
N LYS A 321 -0.60 -19.00 6.15
CA LYS A 321 0.57 -19.39 6.95
C LYS A 321 1.14 -20.76 6.54
N GLU A 322 0.31 -21.70 6.12
CA GLU A 322 0.76 -23.00 5.59
C GLU A 322 1.57 -22.81 4.30
N LEU A 323 1.07 -21.98 3.40
CA LEU A 323 1.76 -21.64 2.16
C LEU A 323 3.09 -20.93 2.46
N TYR A 324 3.08 -19.89 3.29
CA TYR A 324 4.28 -19.10 3.62
C TYR A 324 5.36 -19.97 4.26
N LYS A 325 4.97 -20.88 5.14
CA LYS A 325 5.89 -21.86 5.75
C LYS A 325 6.50 -22.81 4.72
N ALA A 326 5.73 -23.25 3.73
CA ALA A 326 6.19 -24.18 2.72
C ALA A 326 7.13 -23.50 1.70
N VAL A 327 6.75 -22.32 1.19
CA VAL A 327 7.51 -21.65 0.12
C VAL A 327 8.66 -20.79 0.64
N GLY A 328 8.61 -20.34 1.92
CA GLY A 328 9.64 -19.50 2.53
C GLY A 328 9.95 -18.26 1.69
N SER A 329 11.25 -18.02 1.43
CA SER A 329 11.75 -16.94 0.57
C SER A 329 12.04 -17.38 -0.87
N SER A 330 11.55 -18.56 -1.30
CA SER A 330 11.83 -19.09 -2.64
C SER A 330 11.19 -18.24 -3.73
N VAL A 331 11.91 -18.10 -4.85
CA VAL A 331 11.39 -17.45 -6.06
C VAL A 331 10.44 -18.39 -6.81
N ILE A 332 9.54 -17.81 -7.58
CA ILE A 332 8.69 -18.57 -8.50
C ILE A 332 9.51 -18.92 -9.75
N THR A 333 9.57 -20.20 -10.09
CA THR A 333 10.29 -20.73 -11.26
C THR A 333 9.36 -21.14 -12.40
N GLY A 334 8.07 -21.33 -12.11
CA GLY A 334 7.07 -21.67 -13.12
C GLY A 334 5.68 -21.20 -12.71
N HIS A 335 4.91 -20.76 -13.70
CA HIS A 335 3.51 -20.40 -13.56
C HIS A 335 2.75 -20.87 -14.79
N LYS A 336 1.66 -21.60 -14.60
CA LYS A 336 0.87 -22.15 -15.69
C LYS A 336 -0.61 -22.12 -15.36
N ALA A 337 -1.43 -21.60 -16.27
CA ALA A 337 -2.86 -21.84 -16.24
C ALA A 337 -3.14 -23.31 -16.57
N VAL A 338 -3.76 -24.03 -15.66
CA VAL A 338 -4.15 -25.45 -15.81
C VAL A 338 -5.48 -25.55 -16.55
N SER A 339 -6.38 -24.63 -16.24
CA SER A 339 -7.68 -24.44 -16.90
C SER A 339 -8.06 -22.95 -16.84
N GLU A 340 -9.26 -22.60 -17.27
CA GLU A 340 -9.80 -21.23 -17.10
C GLU A 340 -9.86 -20.80 -15.63
N ASN A 341 -10.13 -21.77 -14.75
CA ASN A 341 -10.34 -21.53 -13.31
C ASN A 341 -9.27 -22.17 -12.43
N ALA A 342 -8.06 -22.45 -12.95
CA ALA A 342 -7.01 -23.06 -12.14
C ALA A 342 -5.61 -22.69 -12.62
N ALA A 343 -4.69 -22.52 -11.66
CA ALA A 343 -3.29 -22.22 -11.89
C ALA A 343 -2.36 -23.13 -11.09
N GLU A 344 -1.24 -23.50 -11.69
CA GLU A 344 -0.10 -24.17 -11.05
C GLU A 344 1.05 -23.18 -10.90
N VAL A 345 1.63 -23.11 -9.70
CA VAL A 345 2.79 -22.25 -9.41
C VAL A 345 3.90 -23.11 -8.83
N LYS A 346 5.10 -23.05 -9.41
CA LYS A 346 6.28 -23.80 -8.97
C LYS A 346 7.31 -22.89 -8.35
N TYR A 347 7.89 -23.33 -7.26
CA TYR A 347 8.92 -22.60 -6.52
C TYR A 347 10.29 -23.29 -6.62
N GLU A 348 11.36 -22.51 -6.49
CA GLU A 348 12.73 -22.99 -6.57
C GLU A 348 13.05 -24.12 -5.56
N ASN A 349 12.41 -24.10 -4.39
CA ASN A 349 12.59 -25.12 -3.37
C ASN A 349 11.82 -26.42 -3.63
N GLY A 350 11.25 -26.60 -4.82
CA GLY A 350 10.49 -27.80 -5.23
C GLY A 350 9.01 -27.77 -4.88
N VAL A 351 8.57 -26.83 -4.03
CA VAL A 351 7.15 -26.70 -3.69
C VAL A 351 6.33 -26.27 -4.91
N THR A 352 5.19 -26.92 -5.10
CA THR A 352 4.20 -26.57 -6.11
C THR A 352 2.89 -26.17 -5.41
N VAL A 353 2.21 -25.17 -5.92
CA VAL A 353 0.90 -24.71 -5.43
C VAL A 353 -0.11 -24.85 -6.56
N LEU A 354 -1.19 -25.58 -6.31
CA LEU A 354 -2.33 -25.68 -7.21
C LEU A 354 -3.46 -24.81 -6.66
N VAL A 355 -3.88 -23.80 -7.41
CA VAL A 355 -4.95 -22.87 -7.02
C VAL A 355 -6.18 -23.14 -7.85
N ASN A 356 -7.33 -23.24 -7.19
CA ASN A 356 -8.63 -23.51 -7.80
C ASN A 356 -9.59 -22.34 -7.56
N TYR A 357 -9.95 -21.63 -8.62
CA TYR A 357 -10.92 -20.52 -8.64
C TYR A 357 -12.35 -20.97 -8.95
N GLY A 358 -12.52 -22.28 -9.31
CA GLY A 358 -13.80 -22.85 -9.68
C GLY A 358 -14.60 -23.38 -8.50
N ASN A 359 -15.86 -23.70 -8.77
CA ASN A 359 -16.82 -24.26 -7.82
C ASN A 359 -16.79 -25.79 -7.75
N ASP A 360 -15.95 -26.44 -8.56
CA ASP A 360 -15.76 -27.89 -8.55
C ASP A 360 -14.35 -28.24 -8.10
N LYS A 361 -14.19 -29.38 -7.44
CA LYS A 361 -12.89 -29.93 -7.09
C LYS A 361 -12.09 -30.25 -8.37
N ILE A 362 -10.84 -29.83 -8.41
CA ILE A 362 -9.93 -30.14 -9.52
C ILE A 362 -8.87 -31.13 -9.09
N THR A 363 -8.42 -31.95 -10.04
CA THR A 363 -7.26 -32.84 -9.88
C THR A 363 -6.31 -32.60 -11.04
N TYR A 364 -5.04 -32.36 -10.73
CA TYR A 364 -4.00 -32.09 -11.71
C TYR A 364 -2.67 -32.69 -11.23
N ASN A 365 -2.00 -33.50 -12.09
CA ASN A 365 -0.73 -34.14 -11.77
C ASN A 365 -0.72 -34.91 -10.43
N GLY A 366 -1.84 -35.57 -10.10
CA GLY A 366 -1.98 -36.35 -8.86
C GLY A 366 -2.30 -35.55 -7.60
N ALA A 367 -2.37 -34.24 -7.69
CA ALA A 367 -2.80 -33.36 -6.60
C ALA A 367 -4.24 -32.88 -6.82
N SER A 368 -4.97 -32.64 -5.73
CA SER A 368 -6.34 -32.10 -5.80
C SER A 368 -6.44 -30.80 -5.01
N ALA A 369 -7.22 -29.86 -5.53
CA ALA A 369 -7.61 -28.64 -4.82
C ALA A 369 -9.14 -28.55 -4.74
N GLU A 370 -9.64 -28.26 -3.55
CA GLU A 370 -11.06 -28.08 -3.29
C GLU A 370 -11.60 -26.79 -3.97
N PRO A 371 -12.90 -26.64 -4.15
CA PRO A 371 -13.50 -25.42 -4.70
C PRO A 371 -13.06 -24.17 -3.93
N TYR A 372 -12.68 -23.13 -4.67
CA TYR A 372 -12.24 -21.84 -4.11
C TYR A 372 -11.15 -21.95 -3.04
N ASP A 373 -10.19 -22.87 -3.25
CA ASP A 373 -9.06 -23.09 -2.33
C ASP A 373 -7.78 -23.38 -3.11
N PHE A 374 -6.69 -23.62 -2.40
CA PHE A 374 -5.41 -24.00 -2.98
C PHE A 374 -4.81 -25.19 -2.22
N THR A 375 -3.94 -25.93 -2.88
CA THR A 375 -3.20 -27.05 -2.26
C THR A 375 -1.70 -26.83 -2.43
N VAL A 376 -0.96 -27.03 -1.34
CA VAL A 376 0.51 -26.97 -1.31
C VAL A 376 1.05 -28.38 -1.42
N ILE A 377 1.85 -28.62 -2.45
CA ILE A 377 2.45 -29.92 -2.80
C ILE A 377 3.96 -29.78 -2.55
N LYS A 378 4.50 -30.72 -1.76
CA LYS A 378 5.94 -30.78 -1.44
C LYS A 378 6.63 -31.85 -2.21
#